data_32a8a272b902d73a9b8512f1fe003723
#
_entry.id   32a8a272b902d73a9b8512f1fe003723
#
_cell.length_a   1.000
_cell.length_b   1.000
_cell.length_c   1.000
_cell.angle_alpha   90.00
_cell.angle_beta   90.00
_cell.angle_gamma   90.00
#
_symmetry.space_group_name_H-M   'P 1'
#
loop_
_entity.id
_entity.type
_entity.pdbx_description
1 polymer ?
#
loop_
_entity_poly.entity_id
_entity_poly.type
_entity_poly.pdbx_seq_one_letter_code
_entity_poly.pdbx_strand_id
1 'polypeptide(L)'
;EYLGEYKAVYKAKTACADILGKAQDGGIVTSMFAYALEAGIIDGAIVAGPGAEPYKPEPMIATTIEELLAARGTKYSISPNMSLIKEATRSYGLDKIGIVGTPCQIQAVRKAQLYPIGLRDVPDKIALAIGIFCMENFPYQGLYQMVEDHCATKIDNVKKMDIGKGKFTVYTERGATAEIPLKVTHKYEQPACHVCLDYVANMADISTGSVGTQNGW
;
A
#
# COMPACT_ATOMS: atom_id res chain seq x y z
N GLU A 1 -20.45 -11.98 3.25
CA GLU A 1 -20.26 -10.61 3.82
C GLU A 1 -18.82 -10.17 3.60
N TYR A 2 -18.49 -9.83 2.33
CA TYR A 2 -17.10 -9.55 1.93
C TYR A 2 -16.62 -8.13 2.30
N LEU A 3 -17.53 -7.23 2.67
CA LEU A 3 -17.17 -5.83 2.94
C LEU A 3 -17.00 -5.51 4.43
N GLY A 4 -17.38 -6.43 5.33
CA GLY A 4 -17.44 -6.15 6.76
C GLY A 4 -18.49 -5.07 7.11
N GLU A 5 -18.42 -4.55 8.32
CA GLU A 5 -19.23 -3.41 8.76
C GLU A 5 -18.56 -2.09 8.36
N TYR A 6 -19.31 -1.18 7.76
CA TYR A 6 -18.80 0.13 7.38
C TYR A 6 -19.80 1.23 7.73
N LYS A 7 -19.30 2.42 8.05
CA LYS A 7 -20.12 3.59 8.39
C LYS A 7 -20.59 4.34 7.15
N ALA A 8 -19.72 4.51 6.18
CA ALA A 8 -20.01 5.24 4.94
C ALA A 8 -19.02 4.87 3.83
N VAL A 9 -19.45 5.08 2.58
CA VAL A 9 -18.62 4.90 1.39
C VAL A 9 -18.60 6.21 0.61
N TYR A 10 -17.40 6.63 0.21
CA TYR A 10 -17.18 7.89 -0.50
C TYR A 10 -16.39 7.67 -1.77
N LYS A 11 -16.70 8.44 -2.80
CA LYS A 11 -15.79 8.69 -3.91
C LYS A 11 -15.01 9.96 -3.59
N ALA A 12 -13.68 9.88 -3.56
CA ALA A 12 -12.86 10.99 -3.11
C ALA A 12 -11.54 11.09 -3.89
N LYS A 13 -11.00 12.31 -3.94
CA LYS A 13 -9.65 12.61 -4.41
C LYS A 13 -9.07 13.74 -3.57
N THR A 14 -7.75 13.82 -3.50
CA THR A 14 -7.08 14.94 -2.84
C THR A 14 -7.30 16.25 -3.60
N ALA A 15 -7.46 17.33 -2.85
CA ALA A 15 -7.43 18.70 -3.41
C ALA A 15 -6.00 19.22 -3.55
N CYS A 16 -5.00 18.58 -2.93
CA CYS A 16 -3.60 18.99 -2.99
C CYS A 16 -2.98 18.57 -4.32
N ALA A 17 -2.59 19.55 -5.15
CA ALA A 17 -2.03 19.31 -6.47
C ALA A 17 -0.70 18.55 -6.42
N ASP A 18 0.14 18.81 -5.41
CA ASP A 18 1.44 18.14 -5.23
C ASP A 18 1.29 16.65 -4.90
N ILE A 19 0.25 16.29 -4.14
CA ILE A 19 -0.06 14.89 -3.89
C ILE A 19 -0.65 14.26 -5.15
N LEU A 20 -1.62 14.91 -5.78
CA LEU A 20 -2.34 14.38 -6.92
C LEU A 20 -1.42 14.13 -8.13
N GLY A 21 -0.48 15.03 -8.39
CA GLY A 21 0.42 14.97 -9.55
C GLY A 21 1.36 13.76 -9.56
N LYS A 22 1.56 13.09 -8.42
CA LYS A 22 2.40 11.89 -8.27
C LYS A 22 1.66 10.70 -7.65
N ALA A 23 0.35 10.85 -7.38
CA ALA A 23 -0.47 9.75 -6.91
C ALA A 23 -0.75 8.75 -8.05
N GLN A 24 -0.96 7.49 -7.69
CA GLN A 24 -1.42 6.48 -8.65
C GLN A 24 -2.83 6.81 -9.13
N ASP A 25 -3.70 7.16 -8.16
CA ASP A 25 -5.11 7.47 -8.33
C ASP A 25 -5.46 8.76 -7.55
N GLY A 26 -6.47 8.75 -6.70
CA GLY A 26 -6.96 9.93 -5.97
C GLY A 26 -6.06 10.50 -4.87
N GLY A 27 -4.94 9.86 -4.51
CA GLY A 27 -3.98 10.35 -3.51
C GLY A 27 -4.50 10.34 -2.05
N ILE A 28 -5.53 9.55 -1.76
CA ILE A 28 -6.24 9.58 -0.47
C ILE A 28 -5.36 9.14 0.69
N VAL A 29 -4.61 8.04 0.57
CA VAL A 29 -3.75 7.54 1.66
C VAL A 29 -2.77 8.62 2.13
N THR A 30 -2.05 9.24 1.18
CA THR A 30 -1.08 10.30 1.50
C THR A 30 -1.76 11.50 2.13
N SER A 31 -2.91 11.93 1.61
CA SER A 31 -3.66 13.08 2.15
C SER A 31 -4.19 12.83 3.55
N MET A 32 -4.68 11.63 3.83
CA MET A 32 -5.19 11.28 5.16
C MET A 32 -4.08 11.25 6.20
N PHE A 33 -2.90 10.69 5.86
CA PHE A 33 -1.77 10.72 6.77
C PHE A 33 -1.18 12.12 6.94
N ALA A 34 -1.10 12.94 5.88
CA ALA A 34 -0.67 14.32 6.00
C ALA A 34 -1.59 15.10 6.95
N TYR A 35 -2.90 15.00 6.76
CA TYR A 35 -3.87 15.61 7.68
C TYR A 35 -3.74 15.07 9.11
N ALA A 36 -3.58 13.77 9.28
CA ALA A 36 -3.48 13.16 10.60
C ALA A 36 -2.22 13.59 11.36
N LEU A 37 -1.09 13.80 10.65
CA LEU A 37 0.13 14.39 11.21
C LEU A 37 -0.09 15.84 11.62
N GLU A 38 -0.62 16.67 10.72
CA GLU A 38 -0.89 18.09 10.98
C GLU A 38 -1.88 18.30 12.14
N ALA A 39 -2.87 17.45 12.23
CA ALA A 39 -3.89 17.50 13.29
C ALA A 39 -3.45 16.85 14.61
N GLY A 40 -2.25 16.27 14.71
CA GLY A 40 -1.77 15.57 15.91
C GLY A 40 -2.55 14.29 16.23
N ILE A 41 -3.24 13.72 15.25
CA ILE A 41 -3.93 12.42 15.38
C ILE A 41 -2.91 11.29 15.40
N ILE A 42 -1.83 11.44 14.63
CA ILE A 42 -0.67 10.55 14.64
C ILE A 42 0.62 11.36 14.82
N ASP A 43 1.65 10.72 15.38
CA ASP A 43 2.99 11.29 15.55
C ASP A 43 3.91 10.89 14.38
N GLY A 44 3.54 9.86 13.65
CA GLY A 44 4.23 9.35 12.48
C GLY A 44 3.47 8.21 11.85
N ALA A 45 3.83 7.84 10.63
CA ALA A 45 3.19 6.78 9.87
C ALA A 45 4.19 5.74 9.35
N ILE A 46 3.82 4.47 9.42
CA ILE A 46 4.55 3.37 8.78
C ILE A 46 3.99 3.18 7.38
N VAL A 47 4.83 3.36 6.38
CA VAL A 47 4.46 3.36 4.97
C VAL A 47 5.43 2.51 4.14
N ALA A 48 5.06 2.19 2.91
CA ALA A 48 5.96 1.58 1.94
C ALA A 48 6.73 2.68 1.19
N GLY A 49 7.95 2.91 1.59
CA GLY A 49 8.84 3.89 0.97
C GLY A 49 9.54 3.37 -0.30
N PRO A 50 10.33 4.22 -0.96
CA PRO A 50 11.23 3.78 -2.02
C PRO A 50 12.34 2.91 -1.42
N GLY A 51 12.70 1.85 -2.12
CA GLY A 51 13.87 1.04 -1.79
C GLY A 51 15.08 1.40 -2.66
N ALA A 52 16.20 0.74 -2.39
CA ALA A 52 17.43 0.93 -3.15
C ALA A 52 17.32 0.39 -4.59
N GLU A 53 16.48 -0.61 -4.83
CA GLU A 53 16.28 -1.23 -6.14
C GLU A 53 14.92 -0.81 -6.72
N PRO A 54 14.80 -0.65 -8.04
CA PRO A 54 13.53 -0.28 -8.69
C PRO A 54 12.40 -1.23 -8.32
N TYR A 55 11.23 -0.69 -7.97
CA TYR A 55 10.02 -1.45 -7.62
C TYR A 55 10.16 -2.45 -6.44
N LYS A 56 11.23 -2.35 -5.67
CA LYS A 56 11.43 -3.06 -4.42
C LYS A 56 11.22 -2.07 -3.26
N PRO A 57 10.00 -1.92 -2.78
CA PRO A 57 9.71 -1.00 -1.68
C PRO A 57 10.37 -1.49 -0.39
N GLU A 58 10.75 -0.53 0.43
CA GLU A 58 11.19 -0.79 1.80
C GLU A 58 10.23 -0.15 2.79
N PRO A 59 9.96 -0.78 3.92
CA PRO A 59 9.14 -0.15 4.95
C PRO A 59 9.85 1.08 5.51
N MET A 60 9.11 2.15 5.76
CA MET A 60 9.63 3.42 6.21
C MET A 60 8.74 4.02 7.30
N ILE A 61 9.35 4.65 8.29
CA ILE A 61 8.66 5.48 9.28
C ILE A 61 8.76 6.92 8.80
N ALA A 62 7.62 7.53 8.51
CA ALA A 62 7.50 8.92 8.09
C ALA A 62 6.95 9.76 9.25
N THR A 63 7.71 10.77 9.67
CA THR A 63 7.33 11.71 10.74
C THR A 63 7.11 13.12 10.21
N THR A 64 7.40 13.35 8.94
CA THR A 64 7.18 14.61 8.24
C THR A 64 6.33 14.44 6.98
N ILE A 65 5.79 15.55 6.49
CA ILE A 65 5.02 15.56 5.24
C ILE A 65 5.92 15.20 4.04
N GLU A 66 7.15 15.67 4.02
CA GLU A 66 8.15 15.39 2.98
C GLU A 66 8.43 13.90 2.86
N GLU A 67 8.57 13.22 3.99
CA GLU A 67 8.77 11.75 4.04
C GLU A 67 7.54 11.01 3.53
N LEU A 68 6.32 11.44 3.89
CA LEU A 68 5.08 10.90 3.34
C LEU A 68 4.99 11.10 1.83
N LEU A 69 5.37 12.28 1.35
CA LEU A 69 5.41 12.59 -0.07
C LEU A 69 6.44 11.75 -0.83
N ALA A 70 7.55 11.37 -0.22
CA ALA A 70 8.53 10.46 -0.82
C ALA A 70 8.00 9.04 -1.00
N ALA A 71 7.08 8.59 -0.12
CA ALA A 71 6.48 7.26 -0.16
C ALA A 71 5.29 7.12 -1.13
N ARG A 72 4.89 8.18 -1.84
CA ARG A 72 3.72 8.18 -2.75
C ARG A 72 3.78 7.11 -3.84
N GLY A 73 2.62 6.77 -4.36
CA GLY A 73 2.43 5.83 -5.46
C GLY A 73 2.29 4.37 -5.02
N THR A 74 1.61 3.60 -5.84
CA THR A 74 1.36 2.18 -5.57
C THR A 74 2.62 1.35 -5.70
N LYS A 75 2.80 0.40 -4.79
CA LYS A 75 3.87 -0.59 -4.80
C LYS A 75 3.25 -1.96 -5.06
N TYR A 76 3.65 -2.61 -6.15
CA TYR A 76 3.11 -3.92 -6.54
C TYR A 76 3.88 -5.10 -5.94
N SER A 77 5.06 -4.87 -5.40
CA SER A 77 5.78 -5.88 -4.63
C SER A 77 5.67 -5.63 -3.12
N ILE A 78 5.99 -6.67 -2.36
CA ILE A 78 5.80 -6.71 -0.92
C ILE A 78 6.67 -5.67 -0.22
N SER A 79 6.05 -4.91 0.70
CA SER A 79 6.74 -4.12 1.72
C SER A 79 6.33 -4.64 3.09
N PRO A 80 7.25 -5.14 3.92
CA PRO A 80 6.93 -5.69 5.22
C PRO A 80 6.71 -4.60 6.29
N ASN A 81 5.73 -3.71 6.07
CA ASN A 81 5.47 -2.54 6.92
C ASN A 81 5.33 -2.89 8.41
N MET A 82 4.72 -4.03 8.71
CA MET A 82 4.51 -4.48 10.11
C MET A 82 5.81 -4.70 10.88
N SER A 83 6.93 -4.93 10.20
CA SER A 83 8.24 -5.13 10.85
C SER A 83 8.74 -3.89 11.61
N LEU A 84 8.28 -2.68 11.21
CA LEU A 84 8.71 -1.42 11.81
C LEU A 84 7.88 -0.99 13.04
N ILE A 85 6.81 -1.67 13.41
CA ILE A 85 5.96 -1.25 14.53
C ILE A 85 6.77 -1.12 15.83
N LYS A 86 7.65 -2.09 16.10
CA LYS A 86 8.51 -2.08 17.28
C LYS A 86 9.55 -0.95 17.23
N GLU A 87 10.12 -0.69 16.07
CA GLU A 87 11.10 0.39 15.86
C GLU A 87 10.43 1.76 16.01
N ALA A 88 9.27 1.97 15.40
CA ALA A 88 8.48 3.19 15.53
C ALA A 88 8.19 3.54 16.99
N THR A 89 7.84 2.54 17.79
CA THR A 89 7.54 2.74 19.23
C THR A 89 8.79 2.95 20.07
N ARG A 90 9.86 2.17 19.86
CA ARG A 90 11.00 2.11 20.77
C ARG A 90 12.15 3.03 20.40
N SER A 91 12.42 3.15 19.09
CA SER A 91 13.53 3.95 18.59
C SER A 91 13.10 5.37 18.23
N TYR A 92 11.93 5.51 17.63
CA TYR A 92 11.35 6.82 17.31
C TYR A 92 10.50 7.40 18.45
N GLY A 93 10.10 6.60 19.43
CA GLY A 93 9.31 7.07 20.58
C GLY A 93 7.88 7.49 20.23
N LEU A 94 7.31 6.97 19.14
CA LEU A 94 5.96 7.35 18.71
C LEU A 94 4.92 6.69 19.60
N ASP A 95 3.91 7.48 20.02
CA ASP A 95 2.79 7.04 20.83
C ASP A 95 1.48 6.91 20.05
N LYS A 96 1.38 7.59 18.89
CA LYS A 96 0.24 7.54 17.98
C LYS A 96 0.71 7.24 16.56
N ILE A 97 0.68 5.99 16.18
CA ILE A 97 1.23 5.52 14.92
C ILE A 97 0.11 5.36 13.88
N GLY A 98 0.29 5.97 12.72
CA GLY A 98 -0.44 5.63 11.49
C GLY A 98 0.18 4.42 10.81
N ILE A 99 -0.61 3.55 10.19
CA ILE A 99 -0.07 2.46 9.39
C ILE A 99 -0.90 2.26 8.13
N VAL A 100 -0.22 2.10 6.98
CA VAL A 100 -0.88 1.64 5.76
C VAL A 100 -0.44 0.22 5.43
N GLY A 101 -1.38 -0.60 4.98
CA GLY A 101 -1.06 -1.97 4.61
C GLY A 101 -2.12 -2.61 3.71
N THR A 102 -1.73 -3.73 3.14
CA THR A 102 -2.66 -4.65 2.48
C THR A 102 -3.59 -5.31 3.50
N PRO A 103 -4.71 -5.94 3.09
CA PRO A 103 -5.65 -6.57 4.01
C PRO A 103 -4.99 -7.52 5.01
N CYS A 104 -4.09 -8.38 4.56
CA CYS A 104 -3.38 -9.32 5.42
C CYS A 104 -2.48 -8.62 6.46
N GLN A 105 -1.89 -7.48 6.12
CA GLN A 105 -1.10 -6.67 7.07
C GLN A 105 -2.01 -6.00 8.10
N ILE A 106 -3.15 -5.46 7.69
CA ILE A 106 -4.13 -4.88 8.63
C ILE A 106 -4.67 -5.94 9.58
N GLN A 107 -5.00 -7.13 9.08
CA GLN A 107 -5.39 -8.27 9.93
C GLN A 107 -4.29 -8.61 10.94
N ALA A 108 -3.02 -8.58 10.55
CA ALA A 108 -1.91 -8.84 11.48
C ALA A 108 -1.84 -7.77 12.58
N VAL A 109 -2.05 -6.48 12.25
CA VAL A 109 -2.15 -5.40 13.25
C VAL A 109 -3.29 -5.68 14.23
N ARG A 110 -4.50 -5.96 13.73
CA ARG A 110 -5.66 -6.21 14.60
C ARG A 110 -5.49 -7.45 15.48
N LYS A 111 -4.90 -8.51 14.94
CA LYS A 111 -4.53 -9.69 15.75
C LYS A 111 -3.56 -9.33 16.86
N ALA A 112 -2.55 -8.50 16.58
CA ALA A 112 -1.60 -8.05 17.59
C ALA A 112 -2.24 -7.17 18.67
N GLN A 113 -3.24 -6.35 18.31
CA GLN A 113 -4.04 -5.55 19.27
C GLN A 113 -4.92 -6.43 20.16
N LEU A 114 -5.58 -7.44 19.58
CA LEU A 114 -6.46 -8.35 20.32
C LEU A 114 -5.67 -9.37 21.17
N TYR A 115 -4.52 -9.80 20.71
CA TYR A 115 -3.69 -10.82 21.34
C TYR A 115 -2.23 -10.33 21.41
N PRO A 116 -1.89 -9.41 22.32
CA PRO A 116 -0.59 -8.75 22.35
C PRO A 116 0.52 -9.63 22.96
N ILE A 117 0.63 -10.89 22.52
CA ILE A 117 1.62 -11.85 23.01
C ILE A 117 3.03 -11.38 22.63
N GLY A 118 3.83 -11.02 23.65
CA GLY A 118 5.20 -10.53 23.45
C GLY A 118 5.33 -9.10 22.89
N LEU A 119 4.22 -8.44 22.61
CA LEU A 119 4.16 -7.07 22.05
C LEU A 119 3.34 -6.12 22.92
N ARG A 120 3.28 -6.36 24.22
CA ARG A 120 2.57 -5.46 25.14
C ARG A 120 2.95 -4.02 24.87
N ASP A 121 2.00 -3.10 24.91
CA ASP A 121 2.15 -1.66 24.73
C ASP A 121 2.47 -1.18 23.29
N VAL A 122 2.81 -2.09 22.38
CA VAL A 122 3.21 -1.71 21.01
C VAL A 122 2.00 -1.62 20.06
N PRO A 123 1.11 -2.63 20.00
CA PRO A 123 -0.05 -2.56 19.11
C PRO A 123 -1.06 -1.49 19.49
N ASP A 124 -1.17 -1.16 20.79
CA ASP A 124 -2.10 -0.15 21.30
C ASP A 124 -1.75 1.28 20.85
N LYS A 125 -0.50 1.49 20.40
CA LYS A 125 -0.04 2.75 19.84
C LYS A 125 -0.46 2.96 18.38
N ILE A 126 -1.04 1.98 17.72
CA ILE A 126 -1.60 2.15 16.37
C ILE A 126 -2.91 2.92 16.47
N ALA A 127 -2.83 4.22 16.17
CA ALA A 127 -3.96 5.16 16.26
C ALA A 127 -4.80 5.20 14.97
N LEU A 128 -4.20 4.90 13.81
CA LEU A 128 -4.88 4.92 12.52
C LEU A 128 -4.34 3.84 11.60
N ALA A 129 -5.20 2.91 11.19
CA ALA A 129 -4.88 1.88 10.22
C ALA A 129 -5.62 2.14 8.90
N ILE A 130 -4.88 2.46 7.84
CA ILE A 130 -5.43 2.60 6.48
C ILE A 130 -5.14 1.31 5.70
N GLY A 131 -6.20 0.65 5.25
CA GLY A 131 -6.11 -0.51 4.37
C GLY A 131 -6.20 -0.11 2.90
N ILE A 132 -5.42 -0.75 2.06
CA ILE A 132 -5.54 -0.60 0.61
C ILE A 132 -6.18 -1.84 0.00
N PHE A 133 -7.08 -1.66 -0.98
CA PHE A 133 -7.64 -2.79 -1.72
C PHE A 133 -6.51 -3.60 -2.36
N CYS A 134 -6.59 -4.92 -2.22
CA CYS A 134 -5.53 -5.80 -2.69
C CYS A 134 -6.13 -7.10 -3.21
N MET A 135 -5.92 -7.39 -4.48
CA MET A 135 -6.28 -8.69 -5.08
C MET A 135 -5.10 -9.66 -4.99
N GLU A 136 -3.90 -9.17 -5.26
CA GLU A 136 -2.68 -9.95 -5.30
C GLU A 136 -1.47 -9.06 -4.97
N ASN A 137 -0.40 -9.67 -4.50
CA ASN A 137 0.86 -8.99 -4.25
C ASN A 137 2.00 -9.90 -4.72
N PHE A 138 3.05 -9.31 -5.28
CA PHE A 138 4.14 -10.06 -5.87
C PHE A 138 5.36 -10.10 -4.95
N PRO A 139 6.01 -11.26 -4.78
CA PRO A 139 7.39 -11.28 -4.36
C PRO A 139 8.19 -10.42 -5.33
N TYR A 140 9.21 -9.74 -4.82
CA TYR A 140 10.09 -8.94 -5.64
C TYR A 140 10.61 -9.67 -6.88
N GLN A 141 11.14 -10.89 -6.68
CA GLN A 141 11.61 -11.74 -7.79
C GLN A 141 10.49 -12.12 -8.76
N GLY A 142 9.27 -12.39 -8.26
CA GLY A 142 8.12 -12.69 -9.10
C GLY A 142 7.73 -11.52 -10.00
N LEU A 143 7.75 -10.27 -9.46
CA LEU A 143 7.49 -9.08 -10.25
C LEU A 143 8.54 -8.88 -11.35
N TYR A 144 9.82 -9.08 -11.02
CA TYR A 144 10.92 -8.98 -11.99
C TYR A 144 10.78 -10.00 -13.11
N GLN A 145 10.57 -11.27 -12.75
CA GLN A 145 10.39 -12.34 -13.71
C GLN A 145 9.17 -12.11 -14.60
N MET A 146 8.06 -11.63 -14.03
CA MET A 146 6.87 -11.29 -14.80
C MET A 146 7.15 -10.22 -15.87
N VAL A 147 7.90 -9.17 -15.51
CA VAL A 147 8.28 -8.11 -16.46
C VAL A 147 9.20 -8.65 -17.54
N GLU A 148 10.21 -9.44 -17.19
CA GLU A 148 11.14 -10.03 -18.16
C GLU A 148 10.44 -11.01 -19.12
N ASP A 149 9.58 -11.89 -18.61
CA ASP A 149 8.87 -12.90 -19.39
C ASP A 149 7.86 -12.29 -20.39
N HIS A 150 7.23 -11.16 -20.04
CA HIS A 150 6.10 -10.64 -20.82
C HIS A 150 6.34 -9.28 -21.48
N CYS A 151 7.34 -8.52 -21.04
CA CYS A 151 7.52 -7.15 -21.53
C CYS A 151 8.75 -6.96 -22.40
N ALA A 152 9.57 -8.01 -22.60
CA ALA A 152 10.85 -7.95 -23.34
C ALA A 152 11.73 -6.75 -22.89
N THR A 153 11.68 -6.41 -21.61
CA THR A 153 12.41 -5.30 -21.00
C THR A 153 12.87 -5.66 -19.60
N LYS A 154 13.87 -4.94 -19.09
CA LYS A 154 14.30 -5.06 -17.69
C LYS A 154 13.51 -4.12 -16.83
N ILE A 155 13.37 -4.44 -15.54
CA ILE A 155 12.65 -3.65 -14.56
C ILE A 155 13.19 -2.21 -14.46
N ASP A 156 14.50 -2.01 -14.67
CA ASP A 156 15.15 -0.70 -14.62
C ASP A 156 14.62 0.28 -15.69
N ASN A 157 14.08 -0.25 -16.79
CA ASN A 157 13.50 0.55 -17.87
C ASN A 157 12.01 0.84 -17.67
N VAL A 158 11.40 0.30 -16.62
CA VAL A 158 9.99 0.51 -16.34
C VAL A 158 9.82 1.86 -15.66
N LYS A 159 8.88 2.67 -16.15
CA LYS A 159 8.56 3.99 -15.60
C LYS A 159 7.31 3.97 -14.73
N LYS A 160 6.36 3.13 -15.08
CA LYS A 160 5.08 2.99 -14.36
C LYS A 160 4.52 1.59 -14.60
N MET A 161 3.81 1.13 -13.60
CA MET A 161 2.94 -0.04 -13.68
C MET A 161 1.52 0.38 -13.30
N ASP A 162 0.53 -0.31 -13.83
CA ASP A 162 -0.88 -0.05 -13.54
C ASP A 162 -1.70 -1.33 -13.65
N ILE A 163 -2.73 -1.45 -12.81
CA ILE A 163 -3.71 -2.53 -12.90
C ILE A 163 -5.08 -1.91 -13.20
N GLY A 164 -5.63 -2.27 -14.34
CA GLY A 164 -6.94 -1.78 -14.74
C GLY A 164 -7.55 -2.62 -15.86
N LYS A 165 -8.87 -2.65 -15.90
CA LYS A 165 -9.63 -3.36 -16.97
C LYS A 165 -9.22 -4.83 -17.16
N GLY A 166 -8.87 -5.52 -16.06
CA GLY A 166 -8.47 -6.93 -16.09
C GLY A 166 -7.05 -7.19 -16.59
N LYS A 167 -6.20 -6.18 -16.63
CA LYS A 167 -4.83 -6.26 -17.13
C LYS A 167 -3.84 -5.59 -16.18
N PHE A 168 -2.64 -6.12 -16.13
CA PHE A 168 -1.44 -5.48 -15.58
C PHE A 168 -0.69 -4.84 -16.75
N THR A 169 -0.51 -3.53 -16.70
CA THR A 169 0.13 -2.75 -17.79
C THR A 169 1.47 -2.21 -17.33
N VAL A 170 2.50 -2.44 -18.14
CA VAL A 170 3.85 -1.95 -17.93
C VAL A 170 4.15 -0.83 -18.92
N TYR A 171 4.62 0.31 -18.41
CA TYR A 171 4.99 1.48 -19.20
C TYR A 171 6.50 1.72 -19.13
N THR A 172 7.09 1.97 -20.29
CA THR A 172 8.47 2.46 -20.41
C THR A 172 8.47 3.89 -20.93
N GLU A 173 9.63 4.48 -21.17
CA GLU A 173 9.75 5.81 -21.82
C GLU A 173 9.06 5.88 -23.20
N ARG A 174 8.93 4.74 -23.87
CA ARG A 174 8.29 4.63 -25.19
C ARG A 174 6.77 4.47 -25.14
N GLY A 175 6.16 4.51 -23.94
CA GLY A 175 4.75 4.28 -23.71
C GLY A 175 4.45 2.89 -23.14
N ALA A 176 3.21 2.41 -23.28
CA ALA A 176 2.82 1.07 -22.85
C ALA A 176 3.59 0.01 -23.63
N THR A 177 4.34 -0.84 -22.92
CA THR A 177 5.20 -1.87 -23.53
C THR A 177 4.47 -3.20 -23.60
N ALA A 178 3.69 -3.54 -22.58
CA ALA A 178 2.94 -4.78 -22.51
C ALA A 178 1.67 -4.65 -21.64
N GLU A 179 0.66 -5.42 -22.01
CA GLU A 179 -0.56 -5.64 -21.24
C GLU A 179 -0.66 -7.12 -20.91
N ILE A 180 -0.51 -7.48 -19.64
CA ILE A 180 -0.53 -8.86 -19.15
C ILE A 180 -1.92 -9.13 -18.57
N PRO A 181 -2.70 -10.10 -19.07
CA PRO A 181 -3.96 -10.48 -18.46
C PRO A 181 -3.80 -10.89 -16.98
N LEU A 182 -4.67 -10.44 -16.08
CA LEU A 182 -4.53 -10.76 -14.64
C LEU A 182 -4.48 -12.26 -14.35
N LYS A 183 -5.20 -13.09 -15.10
CA LYS A 183 -5.10 -14.55 -14.95
C LYS A 183 -3.69 -15.12 -15.21
N VAL A 184 -2.83 -14.35 -15.89
CA VAL A 184 -1.43 -14.74 -16.14
C VAL A 184 -0.54 -14.30 -14.99
N THR A 185 -0.89 -13.19 -14.31
CA THR A 185 -0.10 -12.67 -13.18
C THR A 185 -0.15 -13.59 -11.95
N HIS A 186 -1.22 -14.37 -11.79
CA HIS A 186 -1.41 -15.30 -10.67
C HIS A 186 -0.24 -16.28 -10.43
N LYS A 187 0.50 -16.67 -11.48
CA LYS A 187 1.65 -17.56 -11.30
C LYS A 187 2.88 -16.89 -10.68
N TYR A 188 2.88 -15.56 -10.60
CA TYR A 188 3.97 -14.76 -10.03
C TYR A 188 3.62 -14.18 -8.66
N GLU A 189 2.38 -14.33 -8.20
CA GLU A 189 1.91 -13.79 -6.93
C GLU A 189 2.40 -14.60 -5.73
N GLN A 190 2.21 -14.03 -4.55
CA GLN A 190 2.45 -14.74 -3.29
C GLN A 190 1.50 -15.93 -3.17
N PRO A 191 2.00 -17.11 -2.77
CA PRO A 191 1.13 -18.29 -2.58
C PRO A 191 -0.02 -18.03 -1.61
N ALA A 192 0.17 -17.18 -0.61
CA ALA A 192 -0.88 -16.81 0.34
C ALA A 192 -2.02 -16.01 -0.29
N CYS A 193 -1.81 -15.34 -1.44
CA CYS A 193 -2.84 -14.58 -2.13
C CYS A 193 -3.93 -15.51 -2.71
N HIS A 194 -3.59 -16.74 -3.11
CA HIS A 194 -4.54 -17.71 -3.63
C HIS A 194 -5.65 -18.11 -2.65
N VAL A 195 -5.43 -17.96 -1.35
CA VAL A 195 -6.40 -18.29 -0.30
C VAL A 195 -6.92 -17.07 0.45
N CYS A 196 -6.54 -15.87 0.01
CA CYS A 196 -6.96 -14.62 0.63
C CYS A 196 -8.42 -14.29 0.27
N LEU A 197 -9.24 -14.01 1.27
CA LEU A 197 -10.67 -13.67 1.11
C LEU A 197 -10.96 -12.20 1.39
N ASP A 198 -9.97 -11.41 1.81
CA ASP A 198 -10.14 -10.01 2.16
C ASP A 198 -9.56 -9.11 1.06
N TYR A 199 -10.44 -8.62 0.20
CA TYR A 199 -10.07 -7.69 -0.87
C TYR A 199 -9.97 -6.24 -0.39
N VAL A 200 -10.85 -5.85 0.55
CA VAL A 200 -11.08 -4.44 0.90
C VAL A 200 -10.43 -4.01 2.21
N ALA A 201 -9.64 -4.87 2.85
CA ALA A 201 -9.09 -4.62 4.19
C ALA A 201 -10.19 -4.25 5.21
N ASN A 202 -11.15 -5.14 5.36
CA ASN A 202 -12.37 -4.93 6.15
C ASN A 202 -12.13 -4.62 7.63
N MET A 203 -10.93 -4.85 8.13
CA MET A 203 -10.52 -4.54 9.51
C MET A 203 -9.81 -3.19 9.66
N ALA A 204 -9.64 -2.41 8.58
CA ALA A 204 -9.04 -1.08 8.64
C ALA A 204 -10.00 -0.04 9.23
N ASP A 205 -9.45 1.06 9.77
CA ASP A 205 -10.26 2.22 10.15
C ASP A 205 -10.75 2.96 8.92
N ILE A 206 -9.90 3.04 7.89
CA ILE A 206 -10.23 3.58 6.57
C ILE A 206 -9.73 2.58 5.53
N SER A 207 -10.60 2.17 4.63
CA SER A 207 -10.27 1.30 3.52
C SER A 207 -10.32 2.08 2.20
N THR A 208 -9.29 2.00 1.38
CA THR A 208 -9.19 2.77 0.15
C THR A 208 -8.74 1.92 -1.05
N GLY A 209 -9.24 2.24 -2.22
CA GLY A 209 -8.81 1.59 -3.44
C GLY A 209 -9.45 2.16 -4.68
N SER A 210 -8.89 1.86 -5.83
CA SER A 210 -9.48 2.19 -7.12
C SER A 210 -10.40 1.06 -7.58
N VAL A 211 -11.62 1.40 -7.95
CA VAL A 211 -12.62 0.44 -8.45
C VAL A 211 -13.04 0.75 -9.89
N GLY A 212 -12.21 1.45 -10.64
CA GLY A 212 -12.49 1.80 -12.03
C GLY A 212 -13.59 2.85 -12.20
N THR A 213 -13.76 3.75 -11.23
CA THR A 213 -14.67 4.88 -11.36
C THR A 213 -14.23 5.81 -12.49
N GLN A 214 -15.16 6.56 -13.09
CA GLN A 214 -14.79 7.59 -14.07
C GLN A 214 -13.75 8.54 -13.48
N ASN A 215 -12.65 8.77 -14.22
CA ASN A 215 -11.49 9.55 -13.83
C ASN A 215 -10.53 8.87 -12.83
N GLY A 216 -10.56 7.53 -12.69
CA GLY A 216 -9.51 6.76 -12.02
C GLY A 216 -9.47 6.83 -10.49
N TRP A 217 -10.57 7.17 -9.84
CA TRP A 217 -10.70 7.12 -8.38
C TRP A 217 -12.04 6.60 -7.90
#